data_fc5ae6a9d26f85c2866a75a303f0163d
#
_entry.id   fc5ae6a9d26f85c2866a75a303f0163d
#
_cell.length_a   1.000
_cell.length_b   1.000
_cell.length_c   1.000
_cell.angle_alpha   90.00
_cell.angle_beta   90.00
_cell.angle_gamma   90.00
#
_symmetry.space_group_name_H-M   'P 1'
#
loop_
_entity.id
_entity.type
_entity.pdbx_description
1 polymer ?
#
loop_
_entity_poly.entity_id
_entity_poly.type
_entity_poly.pdbx_seq_one_letter_code
_entity_poly.pdbx_strand_id
1 'polypeptide(L)'
;VRVKTMSDNTVFKTELEERINKINEQIESYLPEEKGHQSTIFEAMNYSVRAGGKRLRPLFMQEICRLFTGEVQPAVVPFMAAIEMIHTSSLVHDDLPCMDDDMMRRGKASTWAEYGEDMGVLAGDALMIYAFEVAAKAFNEVSEADDLKRVGRAIEILAAKTGIYGMIGGQTVDVELSGGPVPKNKLDFIYRLKTGALIEASMLIGAVLGGAAEEDCKIVESLAGKVGLAFQIQDDILDVTGDQKVLGKEAGSDEKNQKTTYVTIEGLEKAKKDVEILSAQAIEDLNKLPGNNEFLENLIRILIKRQK
;
A
#
# COMPACT_ATOMS: atom_id res chain seq x y z
N VAL A 1 -11.33 -10.90 27.03
CA VAL A 1 -11.72 -10.32 25.73
C VAL A 1 -12.77 -9.26 26.01
N ARG A 2 -12.41 -7.96 25.98
CA ARG A 2 -13.38 -6.87 26.09
C ARG A 2 -14.23 -6.86 24.83
N VAL A 3 -15.55 -7.01 24.97
CA VAL A 3 -16.51 -6.79 23.88
C VAL A 3 -16.48 -5.29 23.59
N LYS A 4 -15.91 -4.89 22.41
CA LYS A 4 -15.92 -3.48 21.98
C LYS A 4 -17.33 -3.01 21.74
N THR A 5 -17.69 -1.90 22.36
CA THR A 5 -19.01 -1.27 22.25
C THR A 5 -19.17 -0.52 20.92
N MET A 6 -20.40 -0.18 20.52
CA MET A 6 -20.67 0.68 19.34
C MET A 6 -19.94 2.03 19.42
N SER A 7 -19.73 2.56 20.63
CA SER A 7 -18.99 3.79 20.91
C SER A 7 -17.50 3.67 20.48
N ASP A 8 -16.84 2.54 20.79
CA ASP A 8 -15.42 2.35 20.47
C ASP A 8 -15.16 2.32 18.94
N ASN A 9 -16.14 1.80 18.19
CA ASN A 9 -16.05 1.74 16.72
C ASN A 9 -16.22 3.12 16.06
N THR A 10 -17.01 4.00 16.68
CA THR A 10 -17.21 5.38 16.20
C THR A 10 -15.97 6.23 16.46
N VAL A 11 -15.39 6.14 17.65
CA VAL A 11 -14.14 6.85 18.03
C VAL A 11 -13.00 6.45 17.09
N PHE A 12 -12.80 5.15 16.87
CA PHE A 12 -11.75 4.69 15.96
C PHE A 12 -11.94 5.20 14.52
N LYS A 13 -13.18 5.21 14.01
CA LYS A 13 -13.46 5.72 12.65
C LYS A 13 -13.14 7.21 12.53
N THR A 14 -13.51 8.02 13.50
CA THR A 14 -13.18 9.44 13.51
C THR A 14 -11.67 9.66 13.54
N GLU A 15 -10.96 8.94 14.41
CA GLU A 15 -9.48 9.01 14.49
C GLU A 15 -8.81 8.56 13.19
N LEU A 16 -9.32 7.52 12.56
CA LEU A 16 -8.82 7.04 11.25
C LEU A 16 -9.01 8.11 10.16
N GLU A 17 -10.18 8.73 10.09
CA GLU A 17 -10.49 9.80 9.13
C GLU A 17 -9.59 11.03 9.34
N GLU A 18 -9.37 11.46 10.58
CA GLU A 18 -8.46 12.56 10.91
C GLU A 18 -7.03 12.27 10.47
N ARG A 19 -6.52 11.05 10.73
CA ARG A 19 -5.18 10.63 10.31
C ARG A 19 -5.06 10.60 8.79
N ILE A 20 -6.05 10.06 8.09
CA ILE A 20 -6.07 10.02 6.62
C ILE A 20 -6.11 11.44 6.04
N ASN A 21 -6.90 12.35 6.60
CA ASN A 21 -6.96 13.73 6.14
C ASN A 21 -5.60 14.42 6.28
N LYS A 22 -4.94 14.26 7.42
CA LYS A 22 -3.59 14.78 7.64
C LYS A 22 -2.57 14.18 6.67
N ILE A 23 -2.64 12.89 6.40
CA ILE A 23 -1.79 12.22 5.40
C ILE A 23 -2.05 12.81 4.00
N ASN A 24 -3.30 13.05 3.62
CA ASN A 24 -3.62 13.68 2.34
C ASN A 24 -3.03 15.09 2.21
N GLU A 25 -3.13 15.92 3.26
CA GLU A 25 -2.51 17.25 3.30
C GLU A 25 -0.97 17.16 3.13
N GLN A 26 -0.34 16.21 3.82
CA GLN A 26 1.10 15.97 3.71
C GLN A 26 1.51 15.52 2.31
N ILE A 27 0.79 14.58 1.70
CA ILE A 27 1.04 14.13 0.32
C ILE A 27 0.89 15.31 -0.65
N GLU A 28 -0.19 16.10 -0.51
CA GLU A 28 -0.46 17.27 -1.37
C GLU A 28 0.68 18.29 -1.31
N SER A 29 1.31 18.49 -0.14
CA SER A 29 2.42 19.44 0.01
C SER A 29 3.69 19.06 -0.75
N TYR A 30 3.81 17.81 -1.20
CA TYR A 30 4.93 17.33 -2.02
C TYR A 30 4.61 17.28 -3.53
N LEU A 31 3.37 17.55 -3.93
CA LEU A 31 3.01 17.56 -5.35
C LEU A 31 3.64 18.77 -6.05
N PRO A 32 4.11 18.60 -7.30
CA PRO A 32 4.70 19.70 -8.04
C PRO A 32 3.66 20.74 -8.44
N GLU A 33 4.08 22.00 -8.54
CA GLU A 33 3.23 23.05 -9.12
C GLU A 33 3.04 22.82 -10.63
N GLU A 34 1.81 22.97 -11.11
CA GLU A 34 1.39 22.76 -12.50
C GLU A 34 1.78 23.96 -13.39
N LYS A 35 3.09 24.19 -13.58
CA LYS A 35 3.65 25.35 -14.28
C LYS A 35 4.78 24.96 -15.24
N GLY A 36 5.06 25.84 -16.22
CA GLY A 36 6.14 25.66 -17.17
C GLY A 36 5.74 24.88 -18.42
N HIS A 37 6.72 24.62 -19.29
CA HIS A 37 6.48 23.93 -20.57
C HIS A 37 6.03 22.47 -20.39
N GLN A 38 6.38 21.86 -19.25
CA GLN A 38 6.03 20.49 -18.89
C GLN A 38 4.81 20.41 -17.95
N SER A 39 3.95 21.44 -17.89
CA SER A 39 2.80 21.48 -16.97
C SER A 39 1.88 20.27 -17.11
N THR A 40 1.69 19.76 -18.33
CA THR A 40 0.84 18.60 -18.61
C THR A 40 1.29 17.35 -17.83
N ILE A 41 2.61 17.12 -17.67
CA ILE A 41 3.06 15.98 -16.88
C ILE A 41 2.77 16.18 -15.38
N PHE A 42 2.91 17.40 -14.86
CA PHE A 42 2.56 17.71 -13.47
C PHE A 42 1.06 17.57 -13.23
N GLU A 43 0.22 18.04 -14.18
CA GLU A 43 -1.24 17.87 -14.13
C GLU A 43 -1.61 16.39 -14.10
N ALA A 44 -1.04 15.56 -14.97
CA ALA A 44 -1.31 14.11 -15.02
C ALA A 44 -0.86 13.36 -13.75
N MET A 45 0.32 13.69 -13.21
CA MET A 45 0.81 13.17 -11.94
C MET A 45 -0.13 13.54 -10.78
N ASN A 46 -0.45 14.83 -10.66
CA ASN A 46 -1.29 15.37 -9.59
C ASN A 46 -2.72 14.81 -9.68
N TYR A 47 -3.29 14.73 -10.88
CA TYR A 47 -4.58 14.12 -11.15
C TYR A 47 -4.64 12.69 -10.61
N SER A 48 -3.61 11.88 -10.90
CA SER A 48 -3.53 10.49 -10.48
C SER A 48 -3.47 10.35 -8.95
N VAL A 49 -2.65 11.16 -8.27
CA VAL A 49 -2.51 11.14 -6.81
C VAL A 49 -3.79 11.65 -6.13
N ARG A 50 -4.40 12.74 -6.66
CA ARG A 50 -5.66 13.35 -6.18
C ARG A 50 -6.90 12.49 -6.46
N ALA A 51 -6.80 11.43 -7.26
CA ALA A 51 -7.88 10.46 -7.40
C ALA A 51 -8.24 9.78 -6.06
N GLY A 52 -7.42 9.94 -5.03
CA GLY A 52 -7.69 9.50 -3.66
C GLY A 52 -7.21 8.07 -3.38
N GLY A 53 -7.84 7.41 -2.41
CA GLY A 53 -7.52 6.07 -1.97
C GLY A 53 -7.57 5.93 -0.46
N LYS A 54 -7.38 4.70 0.03
CA LYS A 54 -7.44 4.38 1.47
C LYS A 54 -6.19 4.84 2.25
N ARG A 55 -5.13 5.26 1.56
CA ARG A 55 -3.85 5.71 2.14
C ARG A 55 -3.27 4.75 3.18
N LEU A 56 -3.46 3.45 2.99
CA LEU A 56 -3.03 2.44 3.96
C LEU A 56 -1.51 2.38 4.12
N ARG A 57 -0.77 2.53 3.02
CA ARG A 57 0.71 2.46 3.03
C ARG A 57 1.33 3.57 3.87
N PRO A 58 1.05 4.85 3.63
CA PRO A 58 1.54 5.92 4.50
C PRO A 58 0.99 5.81 5.93
N LEU A 59 -0.24 5.34 6.12
CA LEU A 59 -0.81 5.13 7.45
C LEU A 59 -0.04 4.06 8.24
N PHE A 60 0.27 2.90 7.64
CA PHE A 60 1.11 1.90 8.29
C PHE A 60 2.50 2.44 8.63
N MET A 61 3.13 3.17 7.72
CA MET A 61 4.44 3.77 7.95
C MET A 61 4.42 4.70 9.16
N GLN A 62 3.44 5.60 9.22
CA GLN A 62 3.23 6.54 10.31
C GLN A 62 3.03 5.83 11.65
N GLU A 63 2.15 4.84 11.68
CA GLU A 63 1.77 4.19 12.94
C GLU A 63 2.86 3.25 13.47
N ILE A 64 3.60 2.59 12.59
CA ILE A 64 4.79 1.83 13.00
C ILE A 64 5.86 2.77 13.57
N CYS A 65 6.13 3.92 12.95
CA CYS A 65 7.05 4.90 13.53
C CYS A 65 6.61 5.31 14.94
N ARG A 66 5.33 5.58 15.16
CA ARG A 66 4.76 5.94 16.46
C ARG A 66 4.97 4.88 17.54
N LEU A 67 5.02 3.60 17.20
CA LEU A 67 5.29 2.54 18.17
C LEU A 67 6.66 2.73 18.88
N PHE A 68 7.65 3.22 18.13
CA PHE A 68 9.02 3.36 18.62
C PHE A 68 9.30 4.73 19.23
N THR A 69 8.62 5.78 18.79
CA THR A 69 8.93 7.18 19.16
C THR A 69 7.80 7.88 19.92
N GLY A 70 6.59 7.33 19.94
CA GLY A 70 5.40 7.98 20.47
C GLY A 70 4.76 9.00 19.51
N GLU A 71 5.50 9.47 18.50
CA GLU A 71 5.05 10.49 17.53
C GLU A 71 5.53 10.17 16.11
N VAL A 72 5.10 10.96 15.14
CA VAL A 72 5.60 10.85 13.75
C VAL A 72 6.85 11.69 13.60
N GLN A 73 7.96 11.05 13.29
CA GLN A 73 9.22 11.77 13.05
C GLN A 73 9.14 12.55 11.73
N PRO A 74 9.69 13.78 11.65
CA PRO A 74 9.66 14.60 10.42
C PRO A 74 10.20 13.87 9.19
N ALA A 75 11.27 13.10 9.34
CA ALA A 75 11.90 12.33 8.26
C ALA A 75 10.97 11.23 7.66
N VAL A 76 9.90 10.84 8.34
CA VAL A 76 8.93 9.84 7.84
C VAL A 76 8.00 10.46 6.78
N VAL A 77 7.68 11.74 6.89
CA VAL A 77 6.67 12.41 6.06
C VAL A 77 7.01 12.37 4.56
N PRO A 78 8.26 12.66 4.11
CA PRO A 78 8.64 12.50 2.72
C PRO A 78 8.47 11.07 2.20
N PHE A 79 8.78 10.06 3.02
CA PHE A 79 8.58 8.66 2.65
C PHE A 79 7.11 8.26 2.56
N MET A 80 6.24 8.85 3.38
CA MET A 80 4.79 8.65 3.28
C MET A 80 4.24 9.15 1.95
N ALA A 81 4.70 10.30 1.47
CA ALA A 81 4.36 10.83 0.16
C ALA A 81 4.96 9.95 -0.96
N ALA A 82 6.23 9.60 -0.84
CA ALA A 82 6.94 8.78 -1.83
C ALA A 82 6.30 7.41 -2.05
N ILE A 83 5.96 6.68 -0.98
CA ILE A 83 5.34 5.35 -1.11
C ILE A 83 3.96 5.41 -1.78
N GLU A 84 3.20 6.48 -1.55
CA GLU A 84 1.91 6.66 -2.20
C GLU A 84 2.06 7.08 -3.67
N MET A 85 3.10 7.86 -4.02
CA MET A 85 3.46 8.17 -5.41
C MET A 85 3.86 6.90 -6.17
N ILE A 86 4.69 6.03 -5.58
CA ILE A 86 5.06 4.73 -6.16
C ILE A 86 3.83 3.85 -6.35
N HIS A 87 2.96 3.76 -5.35
CA HIS A 87 1.72 3.00 -5.49
C HIS A 87 0.82 3.59 -6.58
N THR A 88 0.72 4.91 -6.69
CA THR A 88 -0.07 5.57 -7.73
C THR A 88 0.54 5.32 -9.11
N SER A 89 1.87 5.40 -9.25
CA SER A 89 2.59 5.05 -10.48
C SER A 89 2.25 3.63 -10.96
N SER A 90 2.24 2.66 -10.06
CA SER A 90 1.88 1.28 -10.41
C SER A 90 0.46 1.16 -10.95
N LEU A 91 -0.50 1.90 -10.36
CA LEU A 91 -1.88 1.92 -10.84
C LEU A 91 -2.02 2.63 -12.20
N VAL A 92 -1.26 3.71 -12.42
CA VAL A 92 -1.24 4.43 -13.72
C VAL A 92 -0.74 3.52 -14.83
N HIS A 93 0.30 2.72 -14.55
CA HIS A 93 0.83 1.76 -15.52
C HIS A 93 -0.09 0.54 -15.70
N ASP A 94 -0.68 0.02 -14.61
CA ASP A 94 -1.63 -1.09 -14.69
C ASP A 94 -2.85 -0.74 -15.56
N ASP A 95 -3.32 0.51 -15.53
CA ASP A 95 -4.49 0.95 -16.31
C ASP A 95 -4.24 1.08 -17.81
N LEU A 96 -2.97 1.11 -18.28
CA LEU A 96 -2.63 1.31 -19.70
C LEU A 96 -3.27 0.24 -20.61
N PRO A 97 -3.56 0.59 -21.89
CA PRO A 97 -4.11 -0.36 -22.87
C PRO A 97 -3.28 -1.62 -23.09
N CYS A 98 -1.95 -1.53 -22.90
CA CYS A 98 -1.04 -2.68 -22.99
C CYS A 98 -0.99 -3.55 -21.73
N MET A 99 -1.71 -3.17 -20.67
CA MET A 99 -1.80 -3.85 -19.39
C MET A 99 -3.25 -4.29 -19.12
N ASP A 100 -3.94 -3.68 -18.15
CA ASP A 100 -5.32 -4.07 -17.79
C ASP A 100 -6.39 -3.39 -18.67
N ASP A 101 -6.02 -2.37 -19.47
CA ASP A 101 -6.91 -1.56 -20.34
C ASP A 101 -8.10 -0.93 -19.58
N ASP A 102 -7.83 -0.44 -18.38
CA ASP A 102 -8.86 0.14 -17.52
C ASP A 102 -9.13 1.62 -17.86
N MET A 103 -10.34 1.92 -18.36
CA MET A 103 -10.78 3.28 -18.66
C MET A 103 -11.08 4.12 -17.40
N MET A 104 -11.31 3.49 -16.28
CA MET A 104 -11.79 4.13 -15.04
C MET A 104 -10.99 3.68 -13.82
N ARG A 105 -10.59 4.64 -12.99
CA ARG A 105 -9.91 4.40 -11.71
C ARG A 105 -10.54 5.24 -10.59
N ARG A 106 -11.02 4.60 -9.52
CA ARG A 106 -11.59 5.29 -8.34
C ARG A 106 -12.73 6.26 -8.69
N GLY A 107 -13.55 5.89 -9.67
CA GLY A 107 -14.72 6.67 -10.12
C GLY A 107 -14.41 7.86 -11.03
N LYS A 108 -13.16 7.98 -11.53
CA LYS A 108 -12.72 8.96 -12.52
C LYS A 108 -12.13 8.24 -13.73
N ALA A 109 -11.95 8.94 -14.85
CA ALA A 109 -11.17 8.42 -15.96
C ALA A 109 -9.76 8.03 -15.45
N SER A 110 -9.20 6.93 -15.98
CA SER A 110 -7.81 6.58 -15.72
C SER A 110 -6.88 7.63 -16.34
N THR A 111 -5.62 7.69 -15.94
CA THR A 111 -4.71 8.74 -16.40
C THR A 111 -4.51 8.71 -17.91
N TRP A 112 -4.39 7.51 -18.50
CA TRP A 112 -4.27 7.40 -19.96
C TRP A 112 -5.57 7.76 -20.70
N ALA A 113 -6.73 7.46 -20.11
CA ALA A 113 -8.02 7.82 -20.70
C ALA A 113 -8.28 9.34 -20.69
N GLU A 114 -7.72 10.08 -19.71
CA GLU A 114 -7.85 11.52 -19.58
C GLU A 114 -6.79 12.28 -20.40
N TYR A 115 -5.54 11.82 -20.41
CA TYR A 115 -4.39 12.55 -20.97
C TYR A 115 -3.76 11.92 -22.21
N GLY A 116 -4.18 10.71 -22.59
CA GLY A 116 -3.57 9.91 -23.66
C GLY A 116 -2.60 8.86 -23.13
N GLU A 117 -2.37 7.83 -23.96
CA GLU A 117 -1.54 6.68 -23.59
C GLU A 117 -0.07 7.06 -23.31
N ASP A 118 0.50 7.94 -24.16
CA ASP A 118 1.85 8.47 -24.01
C ASP A 118 2.03 9.25 -22.70
N MET A 119 1.05 10.08 -22.32
CA MET A 119 1.06 10.77 -21.04
C MET A 119 0.83 9.79 -19.87
N GLY A 120 0.05 8.75 -20.05
CA GLY A 120 -0.09 7.70 -19.06
C GLY A 120 1.25 7.03 -18.73
N VAL A 121 2.01 6.64 -19.75
CA VAL A 121 3.37 6.08 -19.57
C VAL A 121 4.27 7.08 -18.84
N LEU A 122 4.36 8.31 -19.36
CA LEU A 122 5.25 9.34 -18.78
C LEU A 122 4.85 9.72 -17.34
N ALA A 123 3.55 9.77 -17.02
CA ALA A 123 3.08 10.10 -15.68
C ALA A 123 3.45 8.99 -14.66
N GLY A 124 3.35 7.72 -15.06
CA GLY A 124 3.79 6.60 -14.23
C GLY A 124 5.29 6.66 -13.97
N ASP A 125 6.12 6.87 -15.00
CA ASP A 125 7.57 7.02 -14.88
C ASP A 125 7.94 8.22 -14.01
N ALA A 126 7.30 9.36 -14.24
CA ALA A 126 7.55 10.59 -13.50
C ALA A 126 7.22 10.43 -12.02
N LEU A 127 6.07 9.83 -11.67
CA LEU A 127 5.70 9.53 -10.29
C LEU A 127 6.72 8.60 -9.63
N MET A 128 7.19 7.57 -10.34
CA MET A 128 8.17 6.61 -9.83
C MET A 128 9.49 7.31 -9.48
N ILE A 129 10.03 8.12 -10.38
CA ILE A 129 11.31 8.82 -10.17
C ILE A 129 11.15 9.95 -9.15
N TYR A 130 10.08 10.74 -9.26
CA TYR A 130 9.82 11.85 -8.34
C TYR A 130 9.62 11.37 -6.89
N ALA A 131 9.10 10.17 -6.68
CA ALA A 131 8.99 9.57 -5.36
C ALA A 131 10.37 9.46 -4.67
N PHE A 132 11.43 9.08 -5.39
CA PHE A 132 12.78 9.03 -4.82
C PHE A 132 13.35 10.42 -4.55
N GLU A 133 13.05 11.42 -5.39
CA GLU A 133 13.40 12.82 -5.11
C GLU A 133 12.72 13.30 -3.82
N VAL A 134 11.43 13.00 -3.65
CA VAL A 134 10.67 13.35 -2.44
C VAL A 134 11.23 12.61 -1.22
N ALA A 135 11.48 11.29 -1.31
CA ALA A 135 12.06 10.51 -0.22
C ALA A 135 13.42 11.07 0.24
N ALA A 136 14.25 11.52 -0.70
CA ALA A 136 15.56 12.12 -0.41
C ALA A 136 15.45 13.43 0.39
N LYS A 137 14.30 14.13 0.38
CA LYS A 137 14.10 15.32 1.23
C LYS A 137 14.17 15.00 2.73
N ALA A 138 13.99 13.72 3.12
CA ALA A 138 14.15 13.29 4.51
C ALA A 138 15.55 13.56 5.08
N PHE A 139 16.59 13.66 4.24
CA PHE A 139 17.92 14.07 4.68
C PHE A 139 17.96 15.51 5.23
N ASN A 140 17.02 16.37 4.83
CA ASN A 140 16.93 17.74 5.34
C ASN A 140 16.25 17.83 6.71
N GLU A 141 15.61 16.74 7.15
CA GLU A 141 14.87 16.66 8.41
C GLU A 141 15.73 16.10 9.57
N VAL A 142 16.97 15.69 9.28
CA VAL A 142 17.87 15.06 10.25
C VAL A 142 19.29 15.62 10.15
N SER A 143 20.02 15.62 11.28
CA SER A 143 21.41 16.09 11.33
C SER A 143 22.37 15.07 11.94
N GLU A 144 21.86 14.20 12.80
CA GLU A 144 22.66 13.23 13.52
C GLU A 144 23.10 12.09 12.59
N ALA A 145 24.33 11.61 12.77
CA ALA A 145 24.93 10.59 11.90
C ALA A 145 24.13 9.29 11.86
N ASP A 146 23.51 8.90 12.95
CA ASP A 146 22.71 7.67 13.00
C ASP A 146 21.36 7.85 12.31
N ASP A 147 20.75 9.02 12.40
CA ASP A 147 19.51 9.32 11.67
C ASP A 147 19.75 9.43 10.16
N LEU A 148 20.88 10.01 9.73
CA LEU A 148 21.31 10.00 8.32
C LEU A 148 21.47 8.58 7.78
N LYS A 149 22.05 7.65 8.56
CA LYS A 149 22.13 6.22 8.20
C LYS A 149 20.75 5.58 8.09
N ARG A 150 19.82 5.91 9.00
CA ARG A 150 18.42 5.43 8.95
C ARG A 150 17.70 5.90 7.70
N VAL A 151 17.87 7.16 7.30
CA VAL A 151 17.33 7.69 6.03
C VAL A 151 17.93 6.94 4.84
N GLY A 152 19.25 6.70 4.81
CA GLY A 152 19.90 5.91 3.77
C GLY A 152 19.32 4.48 3.68
N ARG A 153 19.13 3.82 4.82
CA ARG A 153 18.51 2.49 4.90
C ARG A 153 17.05 2.51 4.44
N ALA A 154 16.29 3.53 4.78
CA ALA A 154 14.90 3.69 4.33
C ALA A 154 14.80 3.84 2.81
N ILE A 155 15.73 4.57 2.16
CA ILE A 155 15.80 4.67 0.69
C ILE A 155 16.15 3.31 0.07
N GLU A 156 17.10 2.56 0.65
CA GLU A 156 17.45 1.21 0.20
C GLU A 156 16.21 0.27 0.24
N ILE A 157 15.47 0.28 1.34
CA ILE A 157 14.21 -0.50 1.49
C ILE A 157 13.18 -0.08 0.44
N LEU A 158 12.96 1.23 0.28
CA LEU A 158 12.02 1.76 -0.71
C LEU A 158 12.38 1.26 -2.12
N ALA A 159 13.65 1.35 -2.51
CA ALA A 159 14.14 0.93 -3.81
C ALA A 159 14.02 -0.59 -4.02
N ALA A 160 14.47 -1.39 -3.06
CA ALA A 160 14.44 -2.84 -3.16
C ALA A 160 12.99 -3.39 -3.24
N LYS A 161 12.08 -2.86 -2.40
CA LYS A 161 10.68 -3.32 -2.35
C LYS A 161 9.84 -2.78 -3.51
N THR A 162 10.23 -1.67 -4.14
CA THR A 162 9.61 -1.17 -5.38
C THR A 162 10.12 -1.92 -6.61
N GLY A 163 11.42 -2.21 -6.66
CA GLY A 163 12.15 -2.70 -7.82
C GLY A 163 11.93 -4.18 -8.17
N ILE A 164 12.93 -4.74 -8.85
CA ILE A 164 12.91 -6.11 -9.40
C ILE A 164 12.83 -7.21 -8.34
N TYR A 165 13.24 -6.94 -7.11
CA TYR A 165 13.10 -7.85 -5.96
C TYR A 165 11.84 -7.60 -5.12
N GLY A 166 10.97 -6.71 -5.57
CA GLY A 166 9.72 -6.32 -4.93
C GLY A 166 8.56 -6.24 -5.92
N MET A 167 7.85 -5.11 -5.89
CA MET A 167 6.61 -4.90 -6.64
C MET A 167 6.74 -5.17 -8.15
N ILE A 168 7.78 -4.62 -8.82
CA ILE A 168 8.00 -4.83 -10.25
C ILE A 168 8.25 -6.31 -10.55
N GLY A 169 9.04 -7.01 -9.70
CA GLY A 169 9.26 -8.45 -9.87
C GLY A 169 7.99 -9.27 -9.73
N GLY A 170 7.12 -8.91 -8.79
CA GLY A 170 5.80 -9.53 -8.64
C GLY A 170 4.89 -9.27 -9.83
N GLN A 171 4.84 -8.04 -10.31
CA GLN A 171 4.08 -7.63 -11.50
C GLN A 171 4.54 -8.36 -12.77
N THR A 172 5.86 -8.53 -12.95
CA THR A 172 6.41 -9.29 -14.09
C THR A 172 5.82 -10.70 -14.17
N VAL A 173 5.81 -11.43 -13.05
CA VAL A 173 5.28 -12.80 -13.02
C VAL A 173 3.75 -12.80 -13.20
N ASP A 174 3.04 -11.79 -12.70
CA ASP A 174 1.60 -11.66 -12.89
C ASP A 174 1.26 -11.48 -14.38
N VAL A 175 1.97 -10.59 -15.07
CA VAL A 175 1.78 -10.34 -16.52
C VAL A 175 2.15 -11.57 -17.35
N GLU A 176 3.29 -12.24 -17.05
CA GLU A 176 3.73 -13.45 -17.78
C GLU A 176 2.70 -14.59 -17.70
N LEU A 177 1.92 -14.65 -16.63
CA LEU A 177 0.94 -15.72 -16.39
C LEU A 177 -0.51 -15.29 -16.65
N SER A 178 -0.72 -14.08 -17.15
CA SER A 178 -2.06 -13.57 -17.49
C SER A 178 -2.71 -14.43 -18.57
N GLY A 179 -4.03 -14.72 -18.38
CA GLY A 179 -4.82 -15.51 -19.34
C GLY A 179 -4.63 -17.03 -19.26
N GLY A 180 -3.97 -17.53 -18.22
CA GLY A 180 -3.78 -18.96 -17.99
C GLY A 180 -3.85 -19.36 -16.50
N PRO A 181 -3.87 -20.68 -16.20
CA PRO A 181 -3.85 -21.15 -14.82
C PRO A 181 -2.51 -20.84 -14.15
N VAL A 182 -2.56 -20.20 -12.97
CA VAL A 182 -1.39 -19.84 -12.19
C VAL A 182 -1.15 -20.89 -11.10
N PRO A 183 0.02 -21.57 -11.07
CA PRO A 183 0.38 -22.50 -10.00
C PRO A 183 0.43 -21.78 -8.63
N LYS A 184 0.03 -22.46 -7.55
CA LYS A 184 -0.04 -21.86 -6.22
C LYS A 184 1.24 -21.17 -5.77
N ASN A 185 2.39 -21.78 -5.97
CA ASN A 185 3.68 -21.18 -5.61
C ASN A 185 3.99 -19.88 -6.36
N LYS A 186 3.50 -19.74 -7.60
CA LYS A 186 3.59 -18.50 -8.37
C LYS A 186 2.58 -17.47 -7.89
N LEU A 187 1.36 -17.87 -7.55
CA LEU A 187 0.36 -17.00 -6.95
C LEU A 187 0.85 -16.45 -5.61
N ASP A 188 1.40 -17.28 -4.74
CA ASP A 188 1.98 -16.86 -3.46
C ASP A 188 3.14 -15.85 -3.67
N PHE A 189 3.96 -16.05 -4.71
CA PHE A 189 5.02 -15.12 -5.09
C PHE A 189 4.45 -13.77 -5.56
N ILE A 190 3.44 -13.78 -6.44
CA ILE A 190 2.76 -12.57 -6.92
C ILE A 190 2.18 -11.79 -5.74
N TYR A 191 1.42 -12.43 -4.86
CA TYR A 191 0.79 -11.77 -3.72
C TYR A 191 1.79 -11.15 -2.77
N ARG A 192 2.88 -11.88 -2.48
CA ARG A 192 3.95 -11.38 -1.62
C ARG A 192 4.66 -10.17 -2.21
N LEU A 193 4.94 -10.15 -3.52
CA LEU A 193 5.74 -9.10 -4.13
C LEU A 193 4.89 -7.99 -4.77
N LYS A 194 3.91 -8.30 -5.62
CA LYS A 194 3.10 -7.27 -6.29
C LYS A 194 2.38 -6.38 -5.29
N THR A 195 1.74 -6.96 -4.29
CA THR A 195 0.95 -6.22 -3.29
C THR A 195 1.67 -6.08 -1.96
N GLY A 196 2.27 -7.17 -1.46
CA GLY A 196 2.88 -7.24 -0.13
C GLY A 196 4.14 -6.40 0.00
N ALA A 197 4.99 -6.30 -1.03
CA ALA A 197 6.26 -5.62 -0.93
C ALA A 197 6.15 -4.14 -0.54
N LEU A 198 5.17 -3.40 -1.05
CA LEU A 198 4.96 -2.00 -0.65
C LEU A 198 4.36 -1.85 0.75
N ILE A 199 3.62 -2.84 1.25
CA ILE A 199 3.16 -2.87 2.65
C ILE A 199 4.35 -3.13 3.58
N GLU A 200 5.20 -4.08 3.21
CA GLU A 200 6.46 -4.36 3.92
C GLU A 200 7.38 -3.12 3.93
N ALA A 201 7.57 -2.46 2.78
CA ALA A 201 8.34 -1.22 2.70
C ALA A 201 7.79 -0.16 3.66
N SER A 202 6.47 0.04 3.67
CA SER A 202 5.82 1.04 4.51
C SER A 202 6.11 0.80 6.00
N MET A 203 5.89 -0.43 6.46
CA MET A 203 6.10 -0.77 7.87
C MET A 203 7.59 -0.75 8.26
N LEU A 204 8.48 -1.31 7.42
CA LEU A 204 9.92 -1.32 7.68
C LEU A 204 10.54 0.08 7.69
N ILE A 205 10.15 0.95 6.75
CA ILE A 205 10.62 2.35 6.73
C ILE A 205 10.16 3.07 8.00
N GLY A 206 8.90 2.88 8.42
CA GLY A 206 8.40 3.45 9.67
C GLY A 206 9.20 2.97 10.88
N ALA A 207 9.54 1.69 10.96
CA ALA A 207 10.37 1.13 12.04
C ALA A 207 11.80 1.69 12.03
N VAL A 208 12.47 1.67 10.88
CA VAL A 208 13.85 2.15 10.74
C VAL A 208 13.96 3.62 11.10
N LEU A 209 13.09 4.47 10.58
CA LEU A 209 13.07 5.90 10.89
C LEU A 209 12.59 6.19 12.32
N GLY A 210 11.83 5.29 12.92
CA GLY A 210 11.48 5.30 14.34
C GLY A 210 12.60 4.80 15.26
N GLY A 211 13.74 4.38 14.72
CA GLY A 211 14.87 3.93 15.51
C GLY A 211 14.78 2.51 16.05
N ALA A 212 13.95 1.66 15.42
CA ALA A 212 13.81 0.25 15.78
C ALA A 212 15.16 -0.49 15.73
N ALA A 213 15.35 -1.42 16.66
CA ALA A 213 16.47 -2.35 16.62
C ALA A 213 16.28 -3.38 15.48
N GLU A 214 17.35 -4.06 15.07
CA GLU A 214 17.30 -5.04 13.97
C GLU A 214 16.35 -6.21 14.27
N GLU A 215 16.27 -6.62 15.54
CA GLU A 215 15.34 -7.64 16.02
C GLU A 215 13.88 -7.21 15.85
N ASP A 216 13.56 -5.96 16.17
CA ASP A 216 12.22 -5.40 15.98
C ASP A 216 11.89 -5.24 14.49
N CYS A 217 12.85 -4.87 13.66
CA CYS A 217 12.67 -4.81 12.20
C CYS A 217 12.29 -6.18 11.62
N LYS A 218 12.87 -7.28 12.12
CA LYS A 218 12.47 -8.65 11.71
C LYS A 218 11.04 -8.99 12.12
N ILE A 219 10.61 -8.55 13.30
CA ILE A 219 9.21 -8.72 13.75
C ILE A 219 8.28 -7.90 12.87
N VAL A 220 8.64 -6.65 12.54
CA VAL A 220 7.87 -5.78 11.64
C VAL A 220 7.78 -6.38 10.23
N GLU A 221 8.84 -6.97 9.70
CA GLU A 221 8.82 -7.66 8.39
C GLU A 221 7.87 -8.87 8.41
N SER A 222 7.92 -9.68 9.46
CA SER A 222 6.99 -10.81 9.65
C SER A 222 5.53 -10.35 9.75
N LEU A 223 5.28 -9.32 10.55
CA LEU A 223 3.97 -8.67 10.68
C LEU A 223 3.45 -8.18 9.33
N ALA A 224 4.26 -7.42 8.60
CA ALA A 224 3.90 -6.80 7.32
C ALA A 224 3.59 -7.85 6.24
N GLY A 225 4.37 -8.93 6.17
CA GLY A 225 4.13 -10.04 5.26
C GLY A 225 2.78 -10.72 5.50
N LYS A 226 2.43 -10.95 6.78
CA LYS A 226 1.12 -11.52 7.15
C LYS A 226 -0.04 -10.59 6.83
N VAL A 227 0.12 -9.28 7.12
CA VAL A 227 -0.90 -8.27 6.79
C VAL A 227 -1.10 -8.17 5.29
N GLY A 228 -0.02 -8.13 4.51
CA GLY A 228 -0.07 -8.03 3.05
C GLY A 228 -0.78 -9.25 2.41
N LEU A 229 -0.44 -10.46 2.87
CA LEU A 229 -1.07 -11.67 2.37
C LEU A 229 -2.56 -11.77 2.78
N ALA A 230 -2.88 -11.48 4.04
CA ALA A 230 -4.27 -11.46 4.51
C ALA A 230 -5.11 -10.41 3.75
N PHE A 231 -4.50 -9.26 3.45
CA PHE A 231 -5.15 -8.21 2.68
C PHE A 231 -5.50 -8.68 1.26
N GLN A 232 -4.59 -9.37 0.58
CA GLN A 232 -4.82 -9.85 -0.79
C GLN A 232 -5.85 -10.99 -0.83
N ILE A 233 -5.75 -11.96 0.11
CA ILE A 233 -6.76 -13.02 0.19
C ILE A 233 -8.15 -12.45 0.51
N GLN A 234 -8.23 -11.40 1.34
CA GLN A 234 -9.50 -10.72 1.62
C GLN A 234 -10.07 -10.00 0.39
N ASP A 235 -9.21 -9.43 -0.48
CA ASP A 235 -9.67 -8.86 -1.76
C ASP A 235 -10.29 -9.93 -2.66
N ASP A 236 -9.67 -11.11 -2.77
CA ASP A 236 -10.22 -12.24 -3.54
C ASP A 236 -11.57 -12.73 -2.97
N ILE A 237 -11.68 -12.78 -1.63
CA ILE A 237 -12.94 -13.13 -0.97
C ILE A 237 -14.03 -12.11 -1.30
N LEU A 238 -13.69 -10.82 -1.29
CA LEU A 238 -14.64 -9.76 -1.59
C LEU A 238 -15.06 -9.74 -3.06
N ASP A 239 -14.19 -10.09 -3.99
CA ASP A 239 -14.56 -10.20 -5.41
C ASP A 239 -15.64 -11.26 -5.63
N VAL A 240 -15.59 -12.37 -4.87
CA VAL A 240 -16.59 -13.47 -4.97
C VAL A 240 -17.85 -13.20 -4.14
N THR A 241 -17.74 -12.55 -2.98
CA THR A 241 -18.85 -12.42 -2.01
C THR A 241 -19.46 -11.04 -1.89
N GLY A 242 -18.81 -10.03 -2.48
CA GLY A 242 -19.19 -8.63 -2.31
C GLY A 242 -20.45 -8.23 -3.08
N ASP A 243 -21.21 -7.28 -2.52
CA ASP A 243 -22.33 -6.65 -3.23
C ASP A 243 -21.79 -5.60 -4.22
N GLN A 244 -22.15 -5.72 -5.49
CA GLN A 244 -21.76 -4.81 -6.59
C GLN A 244 -21.97 -3.33 -6.23
N LYS A 245 -23.06 -3.02 -5.51
CA LYS A 245 -23.38 -1.64 -5.09
C LYS A 245 -22.40 -1.08 -4.06
N VAL A 246 -21.73 -1.96 -3.31
CA VAL A 246 -20.81 -1.60 -2.23
C VAL A 246 -19.36 -1.56 -2.74
N LEU A 247 -19.00 -2.46 -3.66
CA LEU A 247 -17.62 -2.59 -4.19
C LEU A 247 -17.25 -1.50 -5.20
N GLY A 248 -18.22 -0.89 -5.87
CA GLY A 248 -17.97 0.06 -6.97
C GLY A 248 -17.33 -0.58 -8.22
N LYS A 249 -17.25 -1.92 -8.26
CA LYS A 249 -16.87 -2.78 -9.38
C LYS A 249 -17.93 -3.87 -9.55
N GLU A 250 -18.00 -4.48 -10.72
CA GLU A 250 -18.79 -5.70 -10.89
C GLU A 250 -18.17 -6.83 -10.04
N ALA A 251 -18.98 -7.46 -9.18
CA ALA A 251 -18.55 -8.67 -8.47
C ALA A 251 -18.31 -9.79 -9.48
N GLY A 252 -17.28 -10.64 -9.24
CA GLY A 252 -16.89 -11.70 -10.16
C GLY A 252 -16.09 -11.20 -11.37
N SER A 253 -15.41 -10.04 -11.25
CA SER A 253 -14.52 -9.55 -12.31
C SER A 253 -13.36 -10.50 -12.54
N ASP A 254 -12.82 -11.13 -11.50
CA ASP A 254 -11.76 -12.12 -11.59
C ASP A 254 -12.21 -13.40 -12.32
N GLU A 255 -13.45 -13.86 -12.09
CA GLU A 255 -14.03 -15.00 -12.80
C GLU A 255 -14.27 -14.69 -14.29
N LYS A 256 -14.79 -13.50 -14.61
CA LYS A 256 -14.96 -13.04 -16.00
C LYS A 256 -13.63 -12.96 -16.75
N ASN A 257 -12.57 -12.55 -16.09
CA ASN A 257 -11.23 -12.43 -16.63
C ASN A 257 -10.44 -13.75 -16.55
N GLN A 258 -11.06 -14.85 -16.11
CA GLN A 258 -10.42 -16.17 -15.90
C GLN A 258 -9.16 -16.08 -15.03
N LYS A 259 -9.14 -15.14 -14.07
CA LYS A 259 -8.00 -14.92 -13.19
C LYS A 259 -7.93 -16.00 -12.11
N THR A 260 -6.77 -16.59 -11.95
CA THR A 260 -6.51 -17.50 -10.83
C THR A 260 -6.33 -16.69 -9.54
N THR A 261 -7.15 -16.97 -8.52
CA THR A 261 -7.12 -16.32 -7.21
C THR A 261 -6.90 -17.32 -6.08
N TYR A 262 -6.65 -16.87 -4.87
CA TYR A 262 -6.54 -17.74 -3.71
C TYR A 262 -7.83 -18.54 -3.50
N VAL A 263 -8.98 -17.91 -3.70
CA VAL A 263 -10.30 -18.56 -3.57
C VAL A 263 -10.52 -19.63 -4.62
N THR A 264 -10.06 -19.45 -5.85
CA THR A 264 -10.20 -20.48 -6.91
C THR A 264 -9.31 -21.70 -6.67
N ILE A 265 -8.17 -21.54 -6.00
CA ILE A 265 -7.24 -22.66 -5.70
C ILE A 265 -7.65 -23.39 -4.42
N GLU A 266 -7.91 -22.65 -3.34
CA GLU A 266 -8.05 -23.20 -2.00
C GLU A 266 -9.51 -23.31 -1.52
N GLY A 267 -10.43 -22.63 -2.22
CA GLY A 267 -11.84 -22.54 -1.87
C GLY A 267 -12.13 -21.45 -0.83
N LEU A 268 -13.36 -20.93 -0.86
CA LEU A 268 -13.80 -19.77 -0.09
C LEU A 268 -13.67 -19.96 1.44
N GLU A 269 -14.08 -21.12 1.94
CA GLU A 269 -14.06 -21.37 3.40
C GLU A 269 -12.63 -21.48 3.94
N LYS A 270 -11.71 -22.06 3.17
CA LYS A 270 -10.29 -22.10 3.55
C LYS A 270 -9.68 -20.69 3.48
N ALA A 271 -9.97 -19.92 2.44
CA ALA A 271 -9.51 -18.54 2.31
C ALA A 271 -9.92 -17.70 3.52
N LYS A 272 -11.18 -17.75 3.96
CA LYS A 272 -11.66 -17.07 5.17
C LYS A 272 -10.89 -17.48 6.42
N LYS A 273 -10.69 -18.80 6.61
CA LYS A 273 -9.94 -19.32 7.75
C LYS A 273 -8.48 -18.88 7.74
N ASP A 274 -7.83 -18.87 6.57
CA ASP A 274 -6.44 -18.47 6.44
C ASP A 274 -6.26 -16.97 6.71
N VAL A 275 -7.20 -16.11 6.29
CA VAL A 275 -7.24 -14.69 6.65
C VAL A 275 -7.34 -14.50 8.17
N GLU A 276 -8.20 -15.26 8.85
CA GLU A 276 -8.32 -15.19 10.32
C GLU A 276 -7.02 -15.61 11.02
N ILE A 277 -6.38 -16.70 10.57
CA ILE A 277 -5.11 -17.19 11.12
C ILE A 277 -3.99 -16.18 10.91
N LEU A 278 -3.80 -15.69 9.68
CA LEU A 278 -2.77 -14.69 9.35
C LEU A 278 -2.93 -13.43 10.19
N SER A 279 -4.15 -13.02 10.40
CA SER A 279 -4.48 -11.82 11.17
C SER A 279 -4.21 -11.99 12.66
N ALA A 280 -4.55 -13.16 13.22
CA ALA A 280 -4.21 -13.46 14.60
C ALA A 280 -2.69 -13.48 14.81
N GLN A 281 -1.95 -14.10 13.89
CA GLN A 281 -0.48 -14.14 13.92
C GLN A 281 0.14 -12.74 13.73
N ALA A 282 -0.45 -11.89 12.88
CA ALA A 282 -0.02 -10.51 12.70
C ALA A 282 -0.17 -9.72 14.02
N ILE A 283 -1.29 -9.89 14.72
CA ILE A 283 -1.53 -9.25 16.03
C ILE A 283 -0.57 -9.80 17.10
N GLU A 284 -0.23 -11.09 17.07
CA GLU A 284 0.79 -11.67 17.96
C GLU A 284 2.16 -11.03 17.73
N ASP A 285 2.57 -10.81 16.46
CA ASP A 285 3.82 -10.11 16.17
C ASP A 285 3.76 -8.65 16.60
N LEU A 286 2.65 -7.95 16.34
CA LEU A 286 2.43 -6.57 16.77
C LEU A 286 2.57 -6.44 18.31
N ASN A 287 2.07 -7.40 19.07
CA ASN A 287 2.14 -7.39 20.54
C ASN A 287 3.55 -7.64 21.12
N LYS A 288 4.52 -8.04 20.29
CA LYS A 288 5.93 -8.16 20.69
C LYS A 288 6.68 -6.82 20.55
N LEU A 289 6.12 -5.87 19.79
CA LEU A 289 6.71 -4.56 19.55
C LEU A 289 6.41 -3.61 20.72
N PRO A 290 7.27 -2.59 20.94
CA PRO A 290 7.06 -1.61 22.01
C PRO A 290 5.87 -0.67 21.71
N GLY A 291 5.54 0.18 22.70
CA GLY A 291 4.59 1.28 22.51
C GLY A 291 3.12 0.89 22.60
N ASN A 292 2.25 1.84 22.22
CA ASN A 292 0.81 1.62 22.18
C ASN A 292 0.37 1.16 20.78
N ASN A 293 -0.02 -0.08 20.67
CA ASN A 293 -0.40 -0.72 19.41
C ASN A 293 -1.91 -0.79 19.15
N GLU A 294 -2.75 -0.21 20.02
CA GLU A 294 -4.21 -0.34 19.93
C GLU A 294 -4.79 0.13 18.59
N PHE A 295 -4.28 1.24 18.06
CA PHE A 295 -4.73 1.76 16.78
C PHE A 295 -4.40 0.79 15.63
N LEU A 296 -3.17 0.30 15.57
CA LEU A 296 -2.74 -0.68 14.54
C LEU A 296 -3.50 -2.00 14.65
N GLU A 297 -3.73 -2.50 15.85
CA GLU A 297 -4.53 -3.71 16.06
C GLU A 297 -5.96 -3.51 15.52
N ASN A 298 -6.58 -2.36 15.80
CA ASN A 298 -7.90 -2.03 15.28
C ASN A 298 -7.91 -1.91 13.76
N LEU A 299 -6.88 -1.27 13.17
CA LEU A 299 -6.72 -1.13 11.73
C LEU A 299 -6.62 -2.50 11.06
N ILE A 300 -5.76 -3.39 11.55
CA ILE A 300 -5.60 -4.75 11.04
C ILE A 300 -6.95 -5.51 11.11
N ARG A 301 -7.65 -5.46 12.25
CA ARG A 301 -8.95 -6.11 12.42
C ARG A 301 -10.03 -5.60 11.46
N ILE A 302 -10.02 -4.29 11.15
CA ILE A 302 -10.98 -3.70 10.21
C ILE A 302 -10.64 -4.09 8.77
N LEU A 303 -9.36 -4.11 8.40
CA LEU A 303 -8.94 -4.52 7.05
C LEU A 303 -9.36 -5.96 6.71
N ILE A 304 -9.40 -6.83 7.70
CA ILE A 304 -9.84 -8.22 7.57
C ILE A 304 -11.36 -8.34 7.48
N LYS A 305 -12.10 -7.50 8.22
CA LYS A 305 -13.57 -7.54 8.29
C LYS A 305 -14.24 -6.58 7.31
N ARG A 306 -13.48 -5.95 6.42
CA ARG A 306 -14.01 -4.99 5.45
C ARG A 306 -15.01 -5.66 4.51
N GLN A 307 -15.96 -4.87 4.04
CA GLN A 307 -16.97 -5.27 3.04
C GLN A 307 -16.72 -4.59 1.69
N LYS A 308 -15.68 -3.74 1.61
CA LYS A 308 -15.26 -3.01 0.39
C LYS A 308 -13.77 -2.64 0.44
#